data_cdf51d1191228cf105ffe1f2fc564c32
#
_entry.id   cdf51d1191228cf105ffe1f2fc564c32
#
_cell.length_a   1.000
_cell.length_b   1.000
_cell.length_c   1.000
_cell.angle_alpha   90.00
_cell.angle_beta   90.00
_cell.angle_gamma   90.00
#
_symmetry.space_group_name_H-M   'P 1'
#
loop_
_entity.id
_entity.type
_entity.pdbx_description
1 polymer ?
#
loop_
_entity_poly.entity_id
_entity_poly.type
_entity_poly.pdbx_seq_one_letter_code
_entity_poly.pdbx_strand_id
1 'polypeptide(L)'
;MGKLTSTLLYSLTGAAAIASLPSCKANKEAETPKKMNILYIMSDDHSYQTISAYDQRYIHTPNIDRIGNEGVRFTNSFVANSISGPSRACMLTGKHSHANGFINNSTTFNGDQLTYPKLLQQNGYQTAMIGKWHLVSDPQGFDYWEILPGQGDYYNPTFIQMDGKEVQVEGYATNIITDKAIEWIENRDQNKPFCMLLHHKAPHRTWMPDTCDLELFSDKTFPLPENFYDNYEGRMGAKNQEMSIDKDMDIVYDLKMADKENEIKGGQYAQWGRGMYNPGRMNEAQKAAWDAHYAPIIKKFKEDKLTGKALAEWKYQQYMRDYLRVITSVDRNIGRVLDYLEEEGLLENTLIVYTSDQGFYMGEHGWFDKRFMYEESFRTPLLVRLPGGKKGDVDLLVQNIDYGPTILDLAGIEKPEEMHGESFLPLLKGEDVPEWRNSLYYHFYEYPAEHAVRRHFGVRTDRYKLIRFYNDFDCWELYDIQEDPSEMNNLYGKPRTEEITKELKAELSRLQEYYDDPIRKEVVVE
;
A
#
# COMPACT_ATOMS: atom_id res chain seq x y z
N MET A 1 45.57 88.38 -37.42
CA MET A 1 45.57 88.14 -38.84
C MET A 1 44.68 86.98 -39.13
N GLY A 2 43.48 87.15 -39.51
CA GLY A 2 42.88 87.47 -40.77
C GLY A 2 42.44 86.14 -41.38
N LYS A 3 41.31 85.92 -41.77
CA LYS A 3 40.19 86.53 -42.40
C LYS A 3 38.99 85.53 -42.38
N LEU A 4 37.83 86.09 -42.20
CA LEU A 4 36.52 85.66 -42.65
C LEU A 4 36.46 85.02 -44.04
N THR A 5 35.54 84.11 -44.27
CA THR A 5 34.48 84.29 -45.30
C THR A 5 33.39 83.17 -45.14
N SER A 6 32.24 83.64 -45.02
CA SER A 6 30.88 83.31 -45.24
C SER A 6 30.49 82.49 -46.48
N THR A 7 29.36 81.86 -46.41
CA THR A 7 28.25 81.67 -47.38
C THR A 7 28.04 80.18 -47.76
N LEU A 8 26.92 79.56 -47.76
CA LEU A 8 25.54 79.77 -48.17
C LEU A 8 24.70 78.48 -47.80
N LEU A 9 23.49 78.71 -47.42
CA LEU A 9 22.44 77.72 -47.34
C LEU A 9 22.11 77.09 -48.69
N TYR A 10 21.85 75.77 -48.68
CA TYR A 10 20.87 75.15 -49.55
C TYR A 10 20.11 74.02 -48.76
N SER A 11 18.79 74.23 -48.61
CA SER A 11 17.82 73.29 -48.12
C SER A 11 17.53 72.26 -49.22
N LEU A 12 17.68 70.96 -48.90
CA LEU A 12 17.04 69.91 -49.67
C LEU A 12 16.19 69.04 -48.68
N THR A 13 14.89 69.13 -48.80
CA THR A 13 13.90 68.29 -48.22
C THR A 13 13.92 66.93 -48.89
N GLY A 14 14.48 65.92 -48.21
CA GLY A 14 14.39 64.52 -48.60
C GLY A 14 13.35 63.78 -47.69
N ALA A 15 12.22 63.46 -48.27
CA ALA A 15 11.23 62.62 -47.60
C ALA A 15 11.74 61.18 -47.43
N ALA A 16 12.06 60.77 -46.20
CA ALA A 16 12.37 59.38 -45.89
C ALA A 16 11.04 58.64 -45.63
N ALA A 17 10.69 57.77 -46.58
CA ALA A 17 9.62 56.81 -46.39
C ALA A 17 10.05 55.75 -45.36
N ILE A 18 9.45 55.79 -44.16
CA ILE A 18 9.60 54.75 -43.15
C ILE A 18 8.75 53.56 -43.61
N ALA A 19 9.35 52.53 -44.16
CA ALA A 19 8.74 51.24 -44.39
C ALA A 19 8.53 50.55 -43.02
N SER A 20 7.30 50.56 -42.51
CA SER A 20 6.90 49.76 -41.36
C SER A 20 6.87 48.28 -41.75
N LEU A 21 7.89 47.53 -41.33
CA LEU A 21 7.86 46.07 -41.35
C LEU A 21 6.78 45.58 -40.38
N PRO A 22 5.87 44.69 -40.80
CA PRO A 22 4.97 44.05 -39.87
C PRO A 22 5.76 43.17 -38.90
N SER A 23 5.79 43.54 -37.63
CA SER A 23 6.27 42.69 -36.54
C SER A 23 5.34 41.48 -36.46
N CYS A 24 5.76 40.36 -37.03
CA CYS A 24 5.16 39.08 -36.71
C CYS A 24 5.40 38.80 -35.22
N LYS A 25 4.44 39.18 -34.36
CA LYS A 25 4.29 38.57 -33.06
C LYS A 25 3.97 37.10 -33.33
N ALA A 26 4.98 36.25 -33.25
CA ALA A 26 4.74 34.82 -33.06
C ALA A 26 3.89 34.71 -31.77
N ASN A 27 2.61 34.40 -31.92
CA ASN A 27 1.83 33.87 -30.83
C ASN A 27 2.59 32.60 -30.38
N LYS A 28 3.32 32.67 -29.27
CA LYS A 28 3.60 31.48 -28.51
C LYS A 28 2.24 30.94 -28.12
N GLU A 29 1.75 29.94 -28.82
CA GLU A 29 0.72 29.08 -28.29
C GLU A 29 1.19 28.72 -26.89
N ALA A 30 0.39 29.05 -25.88
CA ALA A 30 0.66 28.66 -24.51
C ALA A 30 0.73 27.12 -24.55
N GLU A 31 1.94 26.55 -24.40
CA GLU A 31 2.11 25.10 -24.26
C GLU A 31 1.15 24.67 -23.14
N THR A 32 0.19 23.85 -23.49
CA THR A 32 -0.69 23.20 -22.50
C THR A 32 0.22 22.49 -21.50
N PRO A 33 0.07 22.73 -20.20
CA PRO A 33 0.92 22.10 -19.19
C PRO A 33 0.95 20.59 -19.44
N LYS A 34 2.16 20.05 -19.55
CA LYS A 34 2.35 18.61 -19.78
C LYS A 34 1.73 17.86 -18.60
N LYS A 35 0.76 16.99 -18.85
CA LYS A 35 0.15 16.15 -17.81
C LYS A 35 1.24 15.31 -17.14
N MET A 36 1.17 15.19 -15.81
CA MET A 36 2.13 14.38 -15.04
C MET A 36 1.90 12.89 -15.26
N ASN A 37 2.96 12.13 -15.28
CA ASN A 37 2.90 10.68 -15.13
C ASN A 37 2.56 10.31 -13.69
N ILE A 38 2.06 9.10 -13.50
CA ILE A 38 1.67 8.55 -12.21
C ILE A 38 2.30 7.17 -12.08
N LEU A 39 3.14 6.99 -11.08
CA LEU A 39 3.66 5.69 -10.67
C LEU A 39 3.11 5.38 -9.26
N TYR A 40 2.17 4.45 -9.21
CA TYR A 40 1.56 3.97 -7.98
C TYR A 40 2.17 2.62 -7.61
N ILE A 41 3.00 2.61 -6.57
CA ILE A 41 3.69 1.42 -6.07
C ILE A 41 2.97 0.92 -4.82
N MET A 42 2.57 -0.34 -4.82
CA MET A 42 1.95 -0.98 -3.67
C MET A 42 2.62 -2.31 -3.36
N SER A 43 3.01 -2.50 -2.11
CA SER A 43 3.46 -3.78 -1.58
C SER A 43 2.31 -4.45 -0.81
N ASP A 44 2.33 -5.78 -0.74
CA ASP A 44 1.30 -6.59 -0.12
C ASP A 44 1.69 -6.96 1.30
N ASP A 45 0.91 -6.54 2.30
CA ASP A 45 1.19 -6.77 3.72
C ASP A 45 2.45 -6.05 4.25
N HIS A 46 2.78 -4.85 3.75
CA HIS A 46 3.95 -4.12 4.23
C HIS A 46 3.60 -3.23 5.44
N SER A 47 4.01 -3.67 6.63
CA SER A 47 3.86 -2.89 7.86
C SER A 47 4.64 -1.57 7.78
N TYR A 48 3.99 -0.45 8.14
CA TYR A 48 4.67 0.85 8.24
C TYR A 48 5.87 0.82 9.20
N GLN A 49 5.85 -0.03 10.21
CA GLN A 49 6.93 -0.19 11.20
C GLN A 49 8.21 -0.78 10.60
N THR A 50 8.16 -1.31 9.40
CA THR A 50 9.32 -1.89 8.70
C THR A 50 9.77 -1.05 7.49
N ILE A 51 9.46 0.25 7.55
CA ILE A 51 9.96 1.29 6.63
C ILE A 51 10.71 2.31 7.48
N SER A 52 12.01 2.51 7.23
CA SER A 52 12.84 3.34 8.10
C SER A 52 12.45 4.81 8.16
N ALA A 53 11.69 5.32 7.19
CA ALA A 53 11.06 6.64 7.26
C ALA A 53 10.04 6.76 8.41
N TYR A 54 9.42 5.65 8.84
CA TYR A 54 8.46 5.62 9.96
C TYR A 54 9.08 5.10 11.25
N ASP A 55 9.91 4.04 11.16
CA ASP A 55 10.48 3.37 12.31
C ASP A 55 11.83 2.74 11.97
N GLN A 56 12.87 3.08 12.72
CA GLN A 56 14.23 2.63 12.45
C GLN A 56 14.66 1.39 13.27
N ARG A 57 13.74 0.80 14.05
CA ARG A 57 14.07 -0.31 14.97
C ARG A 57 14.50 -1.58 14.26
N TYR A 58 13.91 -1.87 13.10
CA TYR A 58 14.02 -3.18 12.47
C TYR A 58 14.95 -3.22 11.26
N ILE A 59 14.78 -2.31 10.31
CA ILE A 59 15.42 -2.33 9.01
C ILE A 59 15.68 -0.91 8.50
N HIS A 60 16.63 -0.76 7.57
CA HIS A 60 16.81 0.43 6.76
C HIS A 60 16.28 0.20 5.34
N THR A 61 15.44 1.10 4.86
CA THR A 61 14.81 1.08 3.54
C THR A 61 15.13 2.37 2.77
N PRO A 62 16.41 2.60 2.42
CA PRO A 62 16.87 3.89 1.92
C PRO A 62 16.20 4.30 0.61
N ASN A 63 15.78 3.35 -0.22
CA ASN A 63 15.15 3.65 -1.50
C ASN A 63 13.67 4.04 -1.34
N ILE A 64 12.93 3.33 -0.48
CA ILE A 64 11.56 3.71 -0.11
C ILE A 64 11.58 5.07 0.59
N ASP A 65 12.54 5.30 1.47
CA ASP A 65 12.69 6.55 2.21
C ASP A 65 12.95 7.77 1.29
N ARG A 66 13.58 7.59 0.11
CA ARG A 66 13.74 8.66 -0.90
C ARG A 66 12.39 9.31 -1.24
N ILE A 67 11.33 8.51 -1.39
CA ILE A 67 10.00 9.01 -1.74
C ILE A 67 9.47 9.95 -0.64
N GLY A 68 9.59 9.56 0.62
CA GLY A 68 9.18 10.37 1.76
C GLY A 68 10.08 11.60 1.99
N ASN A 69 11.40 11.43 1.86
CA ASN A 69 12.38 12.51 2.06
C ASN A 69 12.28 13.60 0.99
N GLU A 70 11.90 13.23 -0.23
CA GLU A 70 11.69 14.16 -1.35
C GLU A 70 10.23 14.60 -1.51
N GLY A 71 9.32 14.08 -0.70
CA GLY A 71 7.89 14.32 -0.76
C GLY A 71 7.24 14.42 0.63
N VAL A 72 6.04 13.89 0.74
CA VAL A 72 5.22 13.87 1.96
C VAL A 72 5.17 12.48 2.54
N ARG A 73 5.40 12.38 3.85
CA ARG A 73 5.07 11.21 4.66
C ARG A 73 3.76 11.46 5.41
N PHE A 74 2.74 10.66 5.10
CA PHE A 74 1.50 10.69 5.88
C PHE A 74 1.65 9.82 7.12
N THR A 75 1.51 10.42 8.29
CA THR A 75 1.63 9.71 9.58
C THR A 75 0.33 9.06 10.00
N ASN A 76 -0.80 9.46 9.42
CA ASN A 76 -2.15 8.98 9.70
C ASN A 76 -2.87 8.55 8.41
N SER A 77 -2.33 7.52 7.74
CA SER A 77 -2.95 6.89 6.57
C SER A 77 -3.51 5.52 6.94
N PHE A 78 -4.73 5.23 6.48
CA PHE A 78 -5.51 4.06 6.88
C PHE A 78 -6.20 3.39 5.68
N VAL A 79 -6.73 2.18 5.90
CA VAL A 79 -7.53 1.47 4.90
C VAL A 79 -9.00 1.35 5.34
N ALA A 80 -9.92 1.21 4.39
CA ALA A 80 -11.35 1.07 4.70
C ALA A 80 -11.73 -0.35 5.13
N ASN A 81 -10.90 -1.34 4.77
CA ASN A 81 -11.07 -2.75 5.11
C ASN A 81 -9.68 -3.43 5.04
N SER A 82 -9.19 -3.95 6.15
CA SER A 82 -7.81 -4.47 6.30
C SER A 82 -7.67 -5.91 5.78
N ILE A 83 -8.00 -6.13 4.52
CA ILE A 83 -7.76 -7.39 3.80
C ILE A 83 -7.52 -7.10 2.31
N SER A 84 -6.58 -7.82 1.70
CA SER A 84 -5.95 -7.44 0.42
C SER A 84 -6.94 -7.16 -0.72
N GLY A 85 -7.84 -8.08 -1.06
CA GLY A 85 -8.78 -7.87 -2.16
C GLY A 85 -9.71 -6.66 -1.92
N PRO A 86 -10.47 -6.61 -0.82
CA PRO A 86 -11.31 -5.47 -0.47
C PRO A 86 -10.59 -4.13 -0.41
N SER A 87 -9.38 -4.08 0.18
CA SER A 87 -8.58 -2.86 0.22
C SER A 87 -8.22 -2.36 -1.18
N ARG A 88 -7.78 -3.28 -2.08
CA ARG A 88 -7.47 -2.96 -3.48
C ARG A 88 -8.70 -2.46 -4.24
N ALA A 89 -9.87 -3.06 -4.01
CA ALA A 89 -11.12 -2.60 -4.59
C ALA A 89 -11.52 -1.19 -4.08
N CYS A 90 -11.34 -0.92 -2.78
CA CYS A 90 -11.57 0.41 -2.20
C CYS A 90 -10.67 1.47 -2.85
N MET A 91 -9.40 1.19 -3.02
CA MET A 91 -8.42 2.07 -3.67
C MET A 91 -8.78 2.34 -5.14
N LEU A 92 -9.16 1.32 -5.90
CA LEU A 92 -9.50 1.48 -7.33
C LEU A 92 -10.78 2.27 -7.55
N THR A 93 -11.79 2.04 -6.69
CA THR A 93 -13.13 2.63 -6.87
C THR A 93 -13.34 3.94 -6.09
N GLY A 94 -12.45 4.26 -5.14
CA GLY A 94 -12.68 5.37 -4.20
C GLY A 94 -13.88 5.15 -3.26
N LYS A 95 -14.34 3.88 -3.11
CA LYS A 95 -15.55 3.52 -2.34
C LYS A 95 -15.25 2.51 -1.25
N HIS A 96 -15.97 2.58 -0.15
CA HIS A 96 -15.97 1.52 0.89
C HIS A 96 -16.47 0.19 0.31
N SER A 97 -16.09 -0.92 0.96
CA SER A 97 -16.38 -2.29 0.49
C SER A 97 -17.87 -2.57 0.29
N HIS A 98 -18.77 -2.04 1.14
CA HIS A 98 -20.21 -2.22 0.96
C HIS A 98 -20.74 -1.57 -0.32
N ALA A 99 -20.14 -0.45 -0.74
CA ALA A 99 -20.56 0.28 -1.94
C ALA A 99 -19.93 -0.26 -3.23
N ASN A 100 -18.70 -0.81 -3.18
CA ASN A 100 -18.09 -1.44 -4.34
C ASN A 100 -18.44 -2.94 -4.47
N GLY A 101 -19.08 -3.53 -3.45
CA GLY A 101 -19.55 -4.92 -3.44
C GLY A 101 -18.48 -5.98 -3.19
N PHE A 102 -17.20 -5.60 -3.07
CA PHE A 102 -16.11 -6.54 -2.82
C PHE A 102 -15.72 -6.53 -1.34
N ILE A 103 -16.48 -7.28 -0.52
CA ILE A 103 -16.40 -7.24 0.95
C ILE A 103 -15.42 -8.25 1.54
N ASN A 104 -15.03 -9.29 0.79
CA ASN A 104 -14.14 -10.36 1.25
C ASN A 104 -13.38 -11.00 0.07
N ASN A 105 -12.37 -11.82 0.36
CA ASN A 105 -11.54 -12.47 -0.66
C ASN A 105 -12.21 -13.66 -1.37
N SER A 106 -13.40 -14.08 -0.97
CA SER A 106 -14.14 -15.20 -1.56
C SER A 106 -15.11 -14.78 -2.67
N THR A 107 -15.29 -13.49 -2.88
CA THR A 107 -16.14 -12.92 -3.95
C THR A 107 -15.32 -12.52 -5.17
N THR A 108 -15.99 -12.17 -6.27
CA THR A 108 -15.35 -11.64 -7.47
C THR A 108 -15.64 -10.15 -7.60
N PHE A 109 -14.60 -9.34 -7.81
CA PHE A 109 -14.75 -7.92 -8.04
C PHE A 109 -15.51 -7.66 -9.34
N ASN A 110 -16.54 -6.84 -9.28
CA ASN A 110 -17.22 -6.36 -10.48
C ASN A 110 -16.34 -5.34 -11.20
N GLY A 111 -15.60 -5.81 -12.22
CA GLY A 111 -14.72 -4.97 -13.02
C GLY A 111 -15.45 -3.95 -13.89
N ASP A 112 -16.75 -4.08 -14.12
CA ASP A 112 -17.52 -3.14 -14.97
C ASP A 112 -17.82 -1.82 -14.28
N GLN A 113 -17.74 -1.78 -12.94
CA GLN A 113 -17.94 -0.52 -12.21
C GLN A 113 -16.85 0.50 -12.50
N LEU A 114 -17.13 1.75 -12.16
CA LEU A 114 -16.20 2.85 -12.38
C LEU A 114 -14.98 2.74 -11.46
N THR A 115 -13.80 2.90 -12.06
CA THR A 115 -12.51 2.95 -11.37
C THR A 115 -11.68 4.11 -11.90
N TYR A 116 -10.77 4.65 -11.08
CA TYR A 116 -9.95 5.77 -11.54
C TYR A 116 -9.04 5.43 -12.74
N PRO A 117 -8.49 4.20 -12.93
CA PRO A 117 -7.74 3.87 -14.13
C PRO A 117 -8.58 3.96 -15.41
N LYS A 118 -9.86 3.56 -15.38
CA LYS A 118 -10.77 3.73 -16.54
C LYS A 118 -10.93 5.20 -16.93
N LEU A 119 -11.09 6.07 -15.94
CA LEU A 119 -11.23 7.51 -16.18
C LEU A 119 -9.93 8.11 -16.73
N LEU A 120 -8.77 7.70 -16.23
CA LEU A 120 -7.49 8.13 -16.77
C LEU A 120 -7.30 7.69 -18.22
N GLN A 121 -7.59 6.42 -18.54
CA GLN A 121 -7.52 5.88 -19.89
C GLN A 121 -8.42 6.67 -20.86
N GLN A 122 -9.67 6.95 -20.47
CA GLN A 122 -10.61 7.75 -21.24
C GLN A 122 -10.13 9.20 -21.46
N ASN A 123 -9.26 9.70 -20.58
CA ASN A 123 -8.68 11.04 -20.65
C ASN A 123 -7.24 11.09 -21.20
N GLY A 124 -6.84 10.04 -21.95
CA GLY A 124 -5.63 10.02 -22.75
C GLY A 124 -4.36 9.59 -22.01
N TYR A 125 -4.46 9.04 -20.81
CA TYR A 125 -3.35 8.34 -20.16
C TYR A 125 -3.16 6.96 -20.79
N GLN A 126 -1.91 6.51 -20.91
CA GLN A 126 -1.60 5.09 -21.04
C GLN A 126 -1.62 4.46 -19.66
N THR A 127 -2.37 3.40 -19.50
CA THR A 127 -2.58 2.75 -18.22
C THR A 127 -1.97 1.36 -18.20
N ALA A 128 -1.24 1.03 -17.12
CA ALA A 128 -0.64 -0.29 -16.95
C ALA A 128 -0.88 -0.86 -15.54
N MET A 129 -1.06 -2.18 -15.46
CA MET A 129 -1.12 -2.93 -14.21
C MET A 129 -0.13 -4.09 -14.25
N ILE A 130 0.86 -4.10 -13.35
CA ILE A 130 1.90 -5.13 -13.31
C ILE A 130 2.03 -5.70 -11.90
N GLY A 131 1.93 -7.03 -11.78
CA GLY A 131 2.15 -7.75 -10.54
C GLY A 131 0.88 -8.29 -9.87
N LYS A 132 0.72 -8.11 -8.55
CA LYS A 132 -0.40 -8.69 -7.81
C LYS A 132 -1.70 -7.91 -8.02
N TRP A 133 -2.69 -8.53 -8.64
CA TRP A 133 -4.05 -8.00 -8.82
C TRP A 133 -5.00 -8.41 -7.69
N HIS A 134 -5.21 -9.68 -7.49
CA HIS A 134 -5.96 -10.31 -6.38
C HIS A 134 -7.45 -9.88 -6.27
N LEU A 135 -8.11 -9.65 -7.40
CA LEU A 135 -9.55 -9.29 -7.45
C LEU A 135 -10.42 -10.34 -8.15
N VAL A 136 -9.84 -11.47 -8.50
CA VAL A 136 -10.47 -12.63 -9.21
C VAL A 136 -10.83 -12.32 -10.66
N SER A 137 -11.50 -11.20 -10.94
CA SER A 137 -11.77 -10.74 -12.32
C SER A 137 -10.52 -10.19 -12.99
N ASP A 138 -10.50 -10.18 -14.32
CA ASP A 138 -9.43 -9.54 -15.09
C ASP A 138 -9.38 -8.02 -14.89
N PRO A 139 -8.20 -7.39 -14.95
CA PRO A 139 -8.07 -5.95 -14.90
C PRO A 139 -8.80 -5.24 -16.05
N GLN A 140 -9.57 -4.20 -15.74
CA GLN A 140 -10.23 -3.34 -16.70
C GLN A 140 -9.78 -1.89 -16.54
N GLY A 141 -9.73 -1.14 -17.65
CA GLY A 141 -9.26 0.24 -17.68
C GLY A 141 -7.73 0.36 -17.78
N PHE A 142 -7.10 -0.68 -18.33
CA PHE A 142 -5.67 -0.73 -18.59
C PHE A 142 -5.39 -1.08 -20.05
N ASP A 143 -4.44 -0.35 -20.64
CA ASP A 143 -3.94 -0.63 -22.00
C ASP A 143 -2.98 -1.83 -22.00
N TYR A 144 -2.38 -2.09 -20.85
CA TYR A 144 -1.48 -3.22 -20.63
C TYR A 144 -1.63 -3.78 -19.22
N TRP A 145 -1.62 -5.11 -19.11
CA TRP A 145 -1.45 -5.75 -17.81
C TRP A 145 -0.79 -7.13 -17.90
N GLU A 146 0.02 -7.44 -16.92
CA GLU A 146 0.52 -8.77 -16.59
C GLU A 146 0.42 -8.99 -15.09
N ILE A 147 -0.38 -9.96 -14.67
CA ILE A 147 -0.73 -10.16 -13.28
C ILE A 147 -0.36 -11.54 -12.77
N LEU A 148 -0.08 -11.61 -11.47
CA LEU A 148 0.09 -12.88 -10.78
C LEU A 148 -1.27 -13.56 -10.57
N PRO A 149 -1.41 -14.89 -10.83
CA PRO A 149 -2.62 -15.63 -10.49
C PRO A 149 -2.76 -15.77 -8.96
N GLY A 150 -3.91 -15.38 -8.42
CA GLY A 150 -4.20 -15.44 -6.98
C GLY A 150 -3.17 -14.67 -6.15
N GLN A 151 -2.50 -15.36 -5.21
CA GLN A 151 -1.45 -14.78 -4.36
C GLN A 151 -0.08 -14.70 -5.05
N GLY A 152 0.12 -15.38 -6.18
CA GLY A 152 1.41 -15.49 -6.86
C GLY A 152 2.46 -16.31 -6.12
N ASP A 153 3.51 -16.71 -6.81
CA ASP A 153 4.68 -17.43 -6.25
C ASP A 153 5.87 -16.49 -6.13
N TYR A 154 6.76 -16.71 -5.17
CA TYR A 154 7.98 -15.92 -5.01
C TYR A 154 9.06 -16.32 -6.02
N TYR A 155 9.19 -17.62 -6.29
CA TYR A 155 10.18 -18.16 -7.22
C TYR A 155 9.52 -18.66 -8.50
N ASN A 156 10.13 -18.30 -9.62
CA ASN A 156 9.71 -18.71 -10.96
C ASN A 156 8.18 -18.52 -11.16
N PRO A 157 7.65 -17.31 -10.87
CA PRO A 157 6.23 -17.05 -10.85
C PRO A 157 5.59 -17.25 -12.23
N THR A 158 4.31 -17.60 -12.21
CA THR A 158 3.46 -17.55 -13.39
C THR A 158 2.83 -16.16 -13.47
N PHE A 159 2.72 -15.62 -14.69
CA PHE A 159 1.96 -14.41 -14.98
C PHE A 159 0.81 -14.75 -15.93
N ILE A 160 -0.33 -14.09 -15.74
CA ILE A 160 -1.43 -14.09 -16.69
C ILE A 160 -1.29 -12.84 -17.56
N GLN A 161 -1.27 -12.99 -18.87
CA GLN A 161 -1.20 -11.91 -19.83
C GLN A 161 -2.59 -11.49 -20.31
N MET A 162 -2.71 -10.35 -20.99
CA MET A 162 -3.99 -9.80 -21.48
C MET A 162 -4.76 -10.73 -22.41
N ASP A 163 -4.08 -11.63 -23.12
CA ASP A 163 -4.71 -12.66 -23.96
C ASP A 163 -5.17 -13.90 -23.18
N GLY A 164 -5.07 -13.87 -21.86
CA GLY A 164 -5.39 -14.97 -20.95
C GLY A 164 -4.33 -16.06 -20.86
N LYS A 165 -3.19 -15.88 -21.53
CA LYS A 165 -2.11 -16.86 -21.54
C LYS A 165 -1.34 -16.82 -20.23
N GLU A 166 -1.08 -17.98 -19.64
CA GLU A 166 -0.21 -18.14 -18.50
C GLU A 166 1.24 -18.39 -18.94
N VAL A 167 2.18 -17.58 -18.46
CA VAL A 167 3.59 -17.69 -18.76
C VAL A 167 4.40 -17.77 -17.45
N GLN A 168 5.13 -18.85 -17.27
CA GLN A 168 6.09 -18.98 -16.18
C GLN A 168 7.38 -18.25 -16.55
N VAL A 169 7.88 -17.41 -15.63
CA VAL A 169 9.13 -16.67 -15.81
C VAL A 169 10.12 -17.10 -14.75
N GLU A 170 11.33 -17.48 -15.17
CA GLU A 170 12.38 -17.88 -14.24
C GLU A 170 12.95 -16.68 -13.50
N GLY A 171 13.09 -16.78 -12.19
CA GLY A 171 13.66 -15.76 -11.33
C GLY A 171 12.87 -15.52 -10.05
N TYR A 172 13.15 -14.40 -9.40
CA TYR A 172 12.46 -13.97 -8.17
C TYR A 172 11.39 -12.93 -8.49
N ALA A 173 10.19 -13.12 -7.96
CA ALA A 173 8.99 -12.37 -8.35
C ALA A 173 9.17 -10.85 -8.26
N THR A 174 9.77 -10.33 -7.16
CA THR A 174 9.97 -8.89 -6.98
C THR A 174 10.86 -8.30 -8.07
N ASN A 175 11.93 -9.01 -8.45
CA ASN A 175 12.84 -8.59 -9.51
C ASN A 175 12.11 -8.60 -10.87
N ILE A 176 11.38 -9.67 -11.19
CA ILE A 176 10.66 -9.82 -12.46
C ILE A 176 9.57 -8.75 -12.62
N ILE A 177 8.79 -8.48 -11.56
CA ILE A 177 7.75 -7.43 -11.58
C ILE A 177 8.38 -6.07 -11.89
N THR A 178 9.54 -5.79 -11.31
CA THR A 178 10.29 -4.56 -11.56
C THR A 178 10.85 -4.48 -12.98
N ASP A 179 11.43 -5.60 -13.49
CA ASP A 179 11.93 -5.67 -14.86
C ASP A 179 10.82 -5.37 -15.87
N LYS A 180 9.64 -5.99 -15.68
CA LYS A 180 8.46 -5.76 -16.53
C LYS A 180 7.97 -4.31 -16.46
N ALA A 181 8.04 -3.68 -15.29
CA ALA A 181 7.64 -2.28 -15.13
C ALA A 181 8.60 -1.35 -15.89
N ILE A 182 9.90 -1.54 -15.76
CA ILE A 182 10.92 -0.76 -16.48
C ILE A 182 10.78 -0.98 -17.98
N GLU A 183 10.68 -2.23 -18.44
CA GLU A 183 10.49 -2.57 -19.85
C GLU A 183 9.23 -1.91 -20.44
N TRP A 184 8.13 -1.89 -19.70
CA TRP A 184 6.91 -1.23 -20.16
C TRP A 184 7.09 0.29 -20.26
N ILE A 185 7.74 0.93 -19.27
CA ILE A 185 8.01 2.37 -19.29
C ILE A 185 8.93 2.72 -20.49
N GLU A 186 9.92 1.89 -20.79
CA GLU A 186 10.83 2.07 -21.92
C GLU A 186 10.08 2.03 -23.26
N ASN A 187 9.17 1.07 -23.43
CA ASN A 187 8.46 0.82 -24.69
C ASN A 187 7.14 1.59 -24.87
N ARG A 188 6.73 2.42 -23.89
CA ARG A 188 5.49 3.19 -23.95
C ARG A 188 5.49 4.23 -25.07
N ASP A 189 4.32 4.75 -25.44
CA ASP A 189 4.21 5.97 -26.26
C ASP A 189 4.67 7.20 -25.46
N GLN A 190 5.83 7.74 -25.78
CA GLN A 190 6.45 8.86 -25.06
C GLN A 190 5.67 10.18 -25.20
N ASN A 191 4.70 10.26 -26.11
CA ASN A 191 3.86 11.44 -26.31
C ASN A 191 2.66 11.51 -25.38
N LYS A 192 2.39 10.43 -24.64
CA LYS A 192 1.28 10.35 -23.70
C LYS A 192 1.77 10.28 -22.26
N PRO A 193 1.03 10.86 -21.32
CA PRO A 193 1.25 10.60 -19.90
C PRO A 193 0.88 9.16 -19.58
N PHE A 194 1.51 8.58 -18.58
CA PHE A 194 1.15 7.23 -18.13
C PHE A 194 0.65 7.21 -16.68
N CYS A 195 -0.16 6.20 -16.38
CA CYS A 195 -0.47 5.76 -15.02
C CYS A 195 -0.14 4.28 -14.90
N MET A 196 0.84 3.94 -14.09
CA MET A 196 1.22 2.56 -13.81
C MET A 196 0.90 2.19 -12.36
N LEU A 197 0.20 1.06 -12.19
CA LEU A 197 0.04 0.37 -10.93
C LEU A 197 1.08 -0.75 -10.86
N LEU A 198 2.11 -0.54 -10.05
CA LEU A 198 3.19 -1.49 -9.82
C LEU A 198 2.96 -2.17 -8.46
N HIS A 199 2.42 -3.38 -8.49
CA HIS A 199 1.99 -4.09 -7.28
C HIS A 199 2.88 -5.30 -6.99
N HIS A 200 3.71 -5.19 -5.97
CA HIS A 200 4.53 -6.30 -5.50
C HIS A 200 3.71 -7.30 -4.68
N LYS A 201 3.98 -8.61 -4.86
CA LYS A 201 3.49 -9.65 -3.96
C LYS A 201 4.16 -9.55 -2.58
N ALA A 202 5.43 -9.17 -2.56
CA ALA A 202 6.22 -9.04 -1.35
C ALA A 202 5.74 -7.83 -0.50
N PRO A 203 5.77 -7.95 0.84
CA PRO A 203 6.21 -9.06 1.67
C PRO A 203 5.10 -10.01 2.15
N HIS A 204 4.07 -10.30 1.37
CA HIS A 204 3.00 -11.23 1.76
C HIS A 204 3.55 -12.60 2.20
N ARG A 205 2.88 -13.23 3.14
CA ARG A 205 3.06 -14.62 3.55
C ARG A 205 3.24 -15.52 2.29
N THR A 206 4.21 -16.41 2.20
CA THR A 206 5.01 -17.05 3.26
C THR A 206 6.45 -16.51 3.41
N TRP A 207 6.68 -15.28 3.05
CA TRP A 207 7.98 -14.61 3.25
C TRP A 207 9.18 -15.44 2.77
N MET A 208 9.21 -15.77 1.49
CA MET A 208 10.34 -16.51 0.89
C MET A 208 11.37 -15.49 0.38
N PRO A 209 12.53 -15.33 1.03
CA PRO A 209 13.55 -14.36 0.62
C PRO A 209 14.15 -14.68 -0.75
N ASP A 210 14.67 -13.66 -1.44
CA ASP A 210 15.55 -13.88 -2.59
C ASP A 210 16.84 -14.58 -2.15
N THR A 211 17.42 -15.41 -3.01
CA THR A 211 18.64 -16.17 -2.70
C THR A 211 19.82 -15.29 -2.30
N CYS A 212 19.91 -14.08 -2.83
CA CYS A 212 20.97 -13.12 -2.47
C CYS A 212 20.75 -12.47 -1.09
N ASP A 213 19.56 -12.57 -0.51
CA ASP A 213 19.20 -11.94 0.76
C ASP A 213 19.14 -12.95 1.94
N LEU A 214 19.34 -14.27 1.69
CA LEU A 214 19.17 -15.33 2.68
C LEU A 214 20.03 -15.15 3.94
N GLU A 215 21.25 -14.63 3.81
CA GLU A 215 22.16 -14.46 4.94
C GLU A 215 21.94 -13.16 5.74
N LEU A 216 21.12 -12.24 5.23
CA LEU A 216 20.81 -11.01 5.95
C LEU A 216 20.13 -11.31 7.29
N PHE A 217 20.48 -10.56 8.32
CA PHE A 217 19.89 -10.67 9.67
C PHE A 217 20.09 -12.02 10.38
N SER A 218 20.94 -12.92 9.87
CA SER A 218 21.15 -14.25 10.46
C SER A 218 21.66 -14.19 11.91
N ASP A 219 22.48 -13.20 12.24
CA ASP A 219 23.04 -12.92 13.56
C ASP A 219 22.25 -11.88 14.37
N LYS A 220 21.21 -11.26 13.78
CA LYS A 220 20.42 -10.21 14.44
C LYS A 220 19.31 -10.81 15.31
N THR A 221 19.17 -10.26 16.51
CA THR A 221 18.03 -10.52 17.39
C THR A 221 17.15 -9.27 17.43
N PHE A 222 15.86 -9.47 17.20
CA PHE A 222 14.87 -8.40 17.21
C PHE A 222 14.21 -8.27 18.58
N PRO A 223 13.96 -7.06 19.07
CA PRO A 223 13.24 -6.87 20.32
C PRO A 223 11.80 -7.38 20.19
N LEU A 224 11.30 -8.04 21.21
CA LEU A 224 9.87 -8.37 21.29
C LEU A 224 9.08 -7.08 21.53
N PRO A 225 7.89 -6.92 20.89
CA PRO A 225 6.95 -5.88 21.30
C PRO A 225 6.58 -5.99 22.78
N GLU A 226 6.33 -4.86 23.44
CA GLU A 226 5.98 -4.85 24.88
C GLU A 226 4.73 -5.68 25.18
N ASN A 227 3.78 -5.72 24.24
CA ASN A 227 2.55 -6.47 24.31
C ASN A 227 2.60 -7.87 23.65
N PHE A 228 3.80 -8.42 23.37
CA PHE A 228 3.95 -9.73 22.72
C PHE A 228 3.25 -10.86 23.50
N TYR A 229 3.22 -10.79 24.83
CA TYR A 229 2.54 -11.75 25.70
C TYR A 229 1.19 -11.24 26.20
N ASP A 230 0.42 -10.59 25.33
CA ASP A 230 -0.91 -10.10 25.61
C ASP A 230 -1.87 -11.23 26.01
N ASN A 231 -2.66 -11.02 27.06
CA ASN A 231 -3.66 -11.98 27.57
C ASN A 231 -5.08 -11.65 27.08
N TYR A 232 -5.25 -10.57 26.33
CA TYR A 232 -6.51 -10.08 25.76
C TYR A 232 -7.60 -9.78 26.81
N GLU A 233 -7.23 -9.41 28.02
CA GLU A 233 -8.18 -9.12 29.10
C GLU A 233 -9.11 -7.95 28.70
N GLY A 234 -10.43 -8.19 28.83
CA GLY A 234 -11.45 -7.20 28.49
C GLY A 234 -11.68 -6.97 26.99
N ARG A 235 -10.99 -7.73 26.10
CA ARG A 235 -11.08 -7.62 24.65
C ARG A 235 -11.52 -8.94 24.01
N MET A 236 -12.85 -9.08 23.86
CA MET A 236 -13.44 -10.34 23.38
C MET A 236 -13.11 -10.60 21.92
N GLY A 237 -13.04 -9.58 21.08
CA GLY A 237 -12.60 -9.69 19.68
C GLY A 237 -11.21 -10.27 19.57
N ALA A 238 -10.26 -9.68 20.29
CA ALA A 238 -8.87 -10.12 20.33
C ALA A 238 -8.69 -11.55 20.87
N LYS A 239 -9.51 -11.96 21.82
CA LYS A 239 -9.43 -13.30 22.44
C LYS A 239 -9.87 -14.43 21.50
N ASN A 240 -10.73 -14.16 20.54
CA ASN A 240 -11.38 -15.17 19.69
C ASN A 240 -10.77 -15.24 18.26
N GLN A 241 -9.52 -14.85 18.08
CA GLN A 241 -8.78 -14.93 16.82
C GLN A 241 -7.89 -16.20 16.75
N GLU A 242 -7.41 -16.52 15.56
CA GLU A 242 -6.48 -17.62 15.25
C GLU A 242 -5.30 -17.09 14.41
N MET A 243 -4.59 -16.05 14.94
CA MET A 243 -3.44 -15.43 14.28
C MET A 243 -2.27 -15.19 15.25
N SER A 244 -2.20 -15.99 16.32
CA SER A 244 -1.11 -15.88 17.29
C SER A 244 0.17 -16.58 16.81
N ILE A 245 1.33 -15.95 17.07
CA ILE A 245 2.63 -16.51 16.71
C ILE A 245 2.89 -17.82 17.45
N ASP A 246 2.48 -17.93 18.70
CA ASP A 246 2.74 -19.11 19.52
C ASP A 246 1.94 -20.35 19.06
N LYS A 247 0.67 -20.19 18.68
CA LYS A 247 -0.24 -21.30 18.37
C LYS A 247 -0.51 -21.47 16.88
N ASP A 248 -0.75 -20.36 16.17
CA ASP A 248 -1.34 -20.39 14.84
C ASP A 248 -0.31 -20.22 13.72
N MET A 249 0.87 -19.64 14.00
CA MET A 249 1.95 -19.56 13.01
C MET A 249 2.52 -20.94 12.74
N ASP A 250 2.38 -21.41 11.50
CA ASP A 250 2.78 -22.77 11.08
C ASP A 250 4.30 -22.87 10.89
N ILE A 251 4.91 -23.90 11.49
CA ILE A 251 6.35 -24.08 11.46
C ILE A 251 6.86 -24.55 10.09
N VAL A 252 6.05 -25.22 9.28
CA VAL A 252 6.42 -25.67 7.93
C VAL A 252 6.15 -24.58 6.92
N TYR A 253 4.91 -24.13 6.89
CA TYR A 253 4.39 -23.20 5.90
C TYR A 253 4.97 -21.79 6.07
N ASP A 254 4.91 -21.23 7.27
CA ASP A 254 5.40 -19.90 7.54
C ASP A 254 6.91 -19.85 7.77
N LEU A 255 7.45 -20.85 8.50
CA LEU A 255 8.83 -20.82 9.00
C LEU A 255 9.77 -21.79 8.30
N LYS A 256 9.29 -22.59 7.34
CA LYS A 256 10.08 -23.48 6.44
C LYS A 256 10.78 -24.63 7.18
N MET A 257 10.33 -25.02 8.37
CA MET A 257 10.98 -26.04 9.21
C MET A 257 10.65 -27.48 8.77
N ALA A 258 10.74 -27.75 7.47
CA ALA A 258 10.63 -29.07 6.87
C ALA A 258 11.78 -29.33 5.90
N ASP A 259 12.45 -30.49 6.03
CA ASP A 259 13.54 -30.93 5.16
C ASP A 259 13.14 -32.09 4.22
N LYS A 260 11.89 -32.56 4.31
CA LYS A 260 11.36 -33.65 3.51
C LYS A 260 10.10 -33.22 2.75
N GLU A 261 10.01 -33.67 1.51
CA GLU A 261 8.88 -33.36 0.64
C GLU A 261 7.53 -33.78 1.22
N ASN A 262 7.47 -34.93 1.91
CA ASN A 262 6.25 -35.40 2.55
C ASN A 262 5.83 -34.53 3.76
N GLU A 263 6.77 -33.87 4.46
CA GLU A 263 6.46 -32.91 5.51
C GLU A 263 5.82 -31.66 4.91
N ILE A 264 6.34 -31.17 3.78
CA ILE A 264 5.80 -30.02 3.05
C ILE A 264 4.40 -30.32 2.50
N LYS A 265 4.24 -31.46 1.83
CA LYS A 265 2.96 -31.89 1.24
C LYS A 265 1.90 -32.27 2.28
N GLY A 266 2.30 -32.66 3.46
CA GLY A 266 1.41 -32.98 4.58
C GLY A 266 1.03 -31.80 5.45
N GLY A 267 1.54 -30.60 5.16
CA GLY A 267 1.27 -29.40 5.93
C GLY A 267 -0.18 -28.95 5.81
N GLN A 268 -0.67 -28.28 6.85
CA GLN A 268 -2.05 -27.78 6.98
C GLN A 268 -2.50 -26.92 5.77
N TYR A 269 -1.57 -26.23 5.15
CA TYR A 269 -1.85 -25.28 4.06
C TYR A 269 -1.43 -25.79 2.67
N ALA A 270 -0.99 -27.04 2.56
CA ALA A 270 -0.51 -27.63 1.30
C ALA A 270 -1.58 -27.60 0.17
N GLN A 271 -2.85 -27.60 0.53
CA GLN A 271 -3.99 -27.58 -0.39
C GLN A 271 -4.33 -26.21 -0.94
N TRP A 272 -3.74 -25.12 -0.44
CA TRP A 272 -4.13 -23.76 -0.84
C TRP A 272 -3.52 -23.31 -2.18
N GLY A 273 -2.65 -24.11 -2.78
CA GLY A 273 -2.22 -23.92 -4.16
C GLY A 273 -1.20 -22.79 -4.37
N ARG A 274 -1.38 -22.03 -5.44
CA ARG A 274 -0.42 -20.98 -5.85
C ARG A 274 -0.28 -19.86 -4.81
N GLY A 275 0.96 -19.44 -4.61
CA GLY A 275 1.29 -18.34 -3.70
C GLY A 275 1.62 -18.76 -2.29
N MET A 276 1.58 -20.06 -2.02
CA MET A 276 1.89 -20.65 -0.76
C MET A 276 3.36 -21.16 -0.72
N TYR A 277 3.83 -21.70 0.41
CA TYR A 277 5.18 -22.25 0.50
C TYR A 277 5.36 -23.39 -0.53
N ASN A 278 6.08 -23.10 -1.60
CA ASN A 278 6.25 -24.02 -2.71
C ASN A 278 7.71 -24.05 -3.22
N PRO A 279 8.62 -24.68 -2.46
CA PRO A 279 10.04 -24.78 -2.85
C PRO A 279 10.25 -25.64 -4.11
N GLY A 280 9.26 -26.44 -4.51
CA GLY A 280 9.31 -27.25 -5.74
C GLY A 280 9.32 -26.43 -7.05
N ARG A 281 9.04 -25.13 -6.98
CA ARG A 281 9.17 -24.22 -8.14
C ARG A 281 10.61 -23.75 -8.39
N MET A 282 11.50 -23.89 -7.42
CA MET A 282 12.89 -23.46 -7.53
C MET A 282 13.65 -24.29 -8.57
N ASN A 283 14.50 -23.63 -9.36
CA ASN A 283 15.48 -24.33 -10.16
C ASN A 283 16.61 -24.90 -9.27
N GLU A 284 17.52 -25.68 -9.85
CA GLU A 284 18.59 -26.35 -9.10
C GLU A 284 19.47 -25.37 -8.30
N ALA A 285 19.84 -24.22 -8.89
CA ALA A 285 20.69 -23.24 -8.23
C ALA A 285 19.97 -22.53 -7.08
N GLN A 286 18.71 -22.14 -7.29
CA GLN A 286 17.85 -21.54 -6.26
C GLN A 286 17.65 -22.53 -5.09
N LYS A 287 17.36 -23.80 -5.41
CA LYS A 287 17.15 -24.83 -4.41
C LYS A 287 18.43 -25.14 -3.62
N ALA A 288 19.58 -25.18 -4.29
CA ALA A 288 20.86 -25.39 -3.62
C ALA A 288 21.19 -24.27 -2.62
N ALA A 289 20.98 -22.99 -3.01
CA ALA A 289 21.17 -21.85 -2.12
C ALA A 289 20.19 -21.89 -0.93
N TRP A 290 18.92 -22.19 -1.21
CA TRP A 290 17.86 -22.34 -0.20
C TRP A 290 18.20 -23.43 0.82
N ASP A 291 18.57 -24.62 0.35
CA ASP A 291 18.88 -25.74 1.23
C ASP A 291 20.14 -25.48 2.06
N ALA A 292 21.17 -24.86 1.46
CA ALA A 292 22.39 -24.49 2.19
C ALA A 292 22.08 -23.55 3.37
N HIS A 293 21.12 -22.62 3.20
CA HIS A 293 20.72 -21.70 4.25
C HIS A 293 19.81 -22.37 5.30
N TYR A 294 18.72 -23.03 4.88
CA TYR A 294 17.71 -23.53 5.82
C TYR A 294 18.08 -24.88 6.47
N ALA A 295 18.87 -25.75 5.83
CA ALA A 295 19.18 -27.06 6.40
C ALA A 295 19.82 -27.00 7.80
N PRO A 296 20.82 -26.14 8.08
CA PRO A 296 21.38 -26.02 9.43
C PRO A 296 20.37 -25.48 10.45
N ILE A 297 19.47 -24.55 10.03
CA ILE A 297 18.42 -23.98 10.88
C ILE A 297 17.40 -25.07 11.25
N ILE A 298 16.94 -25.84 10.26
CA ILE A 298 16.00 -26.95 10.44
C ILE A 298 16.58 -28.00 11.38
N LYS A 299 17.85 -28.39 11.14
CA LYS A 299 18.55 -29.36 12.00
C LYS A 299 18.56 -28.88 13.45
N LYS A 300 19.03 -27.67 13.68
CA LYS A 300 19.07 -27.08 15.03
C LYS A 300 17.68 -26.98 15.67
N PHE A 301 16.69 -26.53 14.96
CA PHE A 301 15.29 -26.46 15.45
C PHE A 301 14.78 -27.84 15.91
N LYS A 302 15.03 -28.89 15.12
CA LYS A 302 14.63 -30.27 15.46
C LYS A 302 15.39 -30.81 16.68
N GLU A 303 16.66 -30.43 16.86
CA GLU A 303 17.50 -30.82 18.00
C GLU A 303 17.10 -30.08 19.29
N ASP A 304 16.79 -28.79 19.22
CA ASP A 304 16.50 -27.92 20.37
C ASP A 304 15.18 -28.28 21.07
N LYS A 305 14.20 -28.80 20.35
CA LYS A 305 12.87 -29.24 20.85
C LYS A 305 12.20 -28.16 21.71
N LEU A 306 12.23 -26.93 21.25
CA LEU A 306 11.68 -25.77 21.96
C LEU A 306 10.19 -25.91 22.21
N THR A 307 9.71 -25.43 23.37
CA THR A 307 8.31 -25.42 23.77
C THR A 307 7.95 -24.12 24.49
N GLY A 308 6.64 -23.83 24.60
CA GLY A 308 6.12 -22.67 25.34
C GLY A 308 6.73 -21.35 24.88
N LYS A 309 7.11 -20.49 25.82
CA LYS A 309 7.66 -19.15 25.51
C LYS A 309 8.91 -19.21 24.63
N ALA A 310 9.81 -20.16 24.87
CA ALA A 310 11.03 -20.30 24.06
C ALA A 310 10.72 -20.60 22.59
N LEU A 311 9.70 -21.41 22.32
CA LEU A 311 9.24 -21.68 20.96
C LEU A 311 8.57 -20.43 20.35
N ALA A 312 7.73 -19.71 21.09
CA ALA A 312 7.08 -18.51 20.61
C ALA A 312 8.10 -17.40 20.22
N GLU A 313 9.09 -17.18 21.07
CA GLU A 313 10.18 -16.23 20.81
C GLU A 313 11.03 -16.66 19.60
N TRP A 314 11.33 -17.95 19.48
CA TRP A 314 12.06 -18.48 18.32
C TRP A 314 11.26 -18.30 17.02
N LYS A 315 9.94 -18.60 17.02
CA LYS A 315 9.05 -18.34 15.88
C LYS A 315 9.07 -16.87 15.48
N TYR A 316 8.96 -15.97 16.45
CA TYR A 316 9.02 -14.52 16.21
C TYR A 316 10.34 -14.11 15.54
N GLN A 317 11.49 -14.57 16.06
CA GLN A 317 12.80 -14.25 15.50
C GLN A 317 12.94 -14.75 14.06
N GLN A 318 12.48 -15.98 13.77
CA GLN A 318 12.54 -16.54 12.42
C GLN A 318 11.61 -15.80 11.46
N TYR A 319 10.38 -15.50 11.90
CA TYR A 319 9.41 -14.67 11.18
C TYR A 319 10.00 -13.30 10.82
N MET A 320 10.54 -12.59 11.79
CA MET A 320 11.13 -11.26 11.58
C MET A 320 12.27 -11.30 10.56
N ARG A 321 13.17 -12.29 10.64
CA ARG A 321 14.26 -12.41 9.68
C ARG A 321 13.76 -12.59 8.26
N ASP A 322 12.85 -13.51 8.03
CA ASP A 322 12.35 -13.82 6.69
C ASP A 322 11.52 -12.65 6.12
N TYR A 323 10.67 -12.04 6.94
CA TYR A 323 9.88 -10.88 6.55
C TYR A 323 10.78 -9.69 6.13
N LEU A 324 11.80 -9.37 6.92
CA LEU A 324 12.71 -8.26 6.64
C LEU A 324 13.65 -8.54 5.45
N ARG A 325 14.07 -9.79 5.23
CA ARG A 325 14.78 -10.20 4.02
C ARG A 325 13.98 -9.91 2.75
N VAL A 326 12.71 -10.26 2.78
CA VAL A 326 11.80 -10.00 1.65
C VAL A 326 11.62 -8.49 1.42
N ILE A 327 11.52 -7.68 2.47
CA ILE A 327 11.46 -6.21 2.37
C ILE A 327 12.73 -5.63 1.77
N THR A 328 13.91 -6.17 2.11
CA THR A 328 15.18 -5.72 1.50
C THR A 328 15.13 -5.84 -0.03
N SER A 329 14.55 -6.93 -0.53
CA SER A 329 14.31 -7.09 -1.97
C SER A 329 13.36 -6.05 -2.54
N VAL A 330 12.27 -5.71 -1.82
CA VAL A 330 11.32 -4.66 -2.24
C VAL A 330 12.03 -3.31 -2.32
N ASP A 331 12.73 -2.91 -1.25
CA ASP A 331 13.45 -1.63 -1.21
C ASP A 331 14.47 -1.50 -2.35
N ARG A 332 15.28 -2.54 -2.59
CA ARG A 332 16.24 -2.59 -3.70
C ARG A 332 15.55 -2.39 -5.05
N ASN A 333 14.43 -3.03 -5.28
CA ASN A 333 13.70 -2.96 -6.54
C ASN A 333 12.99 -1.62 -6.75
N ILE A 334 12.50 -0.99 -5.69
CA ILE A 334 12.01 0.38 -5.76
C ILE A 334 13.13 1.34 -6.15
N GLY A 335 14.33 1.17 -5.58
CA GLY A 335 15.52 1.91 -5.99
C GLY A 335 15.76 1.84 -7.50
N ARG A 336 15.72 0.63 -8.07
CA ARG A 336 15.91 0.41 -9.52
C ARG A 336 14.91 1.21 -10.37
N VAL A 337 13.63 1.24 -9.97
CA VAL A 337 12.61 2.00 -10.70
C VAL A 337 12.84 3.50 -10.57
N LEU A 338 13.17 4.00 -9.37
CA LEU A 338 13.44 5.42 -9.14
C LEU A 338 14.68 5.89 -9.91
N ASP A 339 15.75 5.09 -9.90
CA ASP A 339 16.99 5.38 -10.63
C ASP A 339 16.73 5.43 -12.14
N TYR A 340 15.97 4.47 -12.67
CA TYR A 340 15.57 4.47 -14.07
C TYR A 340 14.77 5.74 -14.46
N LEU A 341 13.79 6.15 -13.63
CA LEU A 341 13.03 7.37 -13.89
C LEU A 341 13.92 8.63 -13.84
N GLU A 342 14.92 8.65 -12.97
CA GLU A 342 15.89 9.75 -12.87
C GLU A 342 16.80 9.80 -14.10
N GLU A 343 17.38 8.67 -14.52
CA GLU A 343 18.24 8.54 -15.69
C GLU A 343 17.53 8.93 -16.99
N GLU A 344 16.25 8.58 -17.13
CA GLU A 344 15.42 8.93 -18.29
C GLU A 344 14.80 10.34 -18.22
N GLY A 345 15.09 11.11 -17.15
CA GLY A 345 14.55 12.46 -16.96
C GLY A 345 13.04 12.50 -16.75
N LEU A 346 12.44 11.39 -16.30
CA LEU A 346 11.00 11.25 -16.05
C LEU A 346 10.62 11.63 -14.63
N LEU A 347 11.57 11.55 -13.69
CA LEU A 347 11.31 11.70 -12.25
C LEU A 347 10.65 13.05 -11.91
N GLU A 348 11.07 14.14 -12.57
CA GLU A 348 10.55 15.49 -12.35
C GLU A 348 9.19 15.78 -13.04
N ASN A 349 8.63 14.80 -13.74
CA ASN A 349 7.26 14.86 -14.27
C ASN A 349 6.41 13.65 -13.86
N THR A 350 6.76 13.01 -12.75
CA THR A 350 6.07 11.79 -12.27
C THR A 350 5.67 11.94 -10.81
N LEU A 351 4.35 11.86 -10.52
CA LEU A 351 3.86 11.60 -9.17
C LEU A 351 4.26 10.18 -8.80
N ILE A 352 4.90 10.00 -7.64
CA ILE A 352 5.23 8.69 -7.10
C ILE A 352 4.49 8.49 -5.79
N VAL A 353 3.74 7.41 -5.71
CA VAL A 353 3.05 6.94 -4.50
C VAL A 353 3.64 5.62 -4.08
N TYR A 354 4.02 5.48 -2.82
CA TYR A 354 4.33 4.22 -2.18
C TYR A 354 3.37 3.94 -1.04
N THR A 355 2.75 2.77 -1.03
CA THR A 355 1.83 2.33 0.02
C THR A 355 1.83 0.81 0.17
N SER A 356 1.07 0.31 1.14
CA SER A 356 0.65 -1.09 1.26
C SER A 356 -0.86 -1.20 1.16
N ASP A 357 -1.37 -2.38 0.82
CA ASP A 357 -2.81 -2.61 0.79
C ASP A 357 -3.46 -2.62 2.19
N GLN A 358 -2.69 -2.88 3.25
CA GLN A 358 -3.05 -2.65 4.67
C GLN A 358 -1.79 -2.68 5.55
N GLY A 359 -1.98 -2.46 6.86
CA GLY A 359 -0.95 -2.70 7.85
C GLY A 359 -0.73 -4.19 8.12
N PHE A 360 0.21 -4.51 9.02
CA PHE A 360 0.57 -5.88 9.36
C PHE A 360 1.18 -5.94 10.76
N TYR A 361 0.82 -6.96 11.56
CA TYR A 361 1.37 -7.14 12.90
C TYR A 361 2.79 -7.69 12.86
N MET A 362 3.68 -7.01 13.55
CA MET A 362 5.08 -7.41 13.70
C MET A 362 5.35 -8.01 15.09
N GLY A 363 4.37 -8.76 15.62
CA GLY A 363 4.42 -9.39 16.93
C GLY A 363 3.63 -8.66 18.02
N GLU A 364 3.07 -7.49 17.74
CA GLU A 364 2.17 -6.81 18.68
C GLU A 364 0.98 -7.71 19.00
N HIS A 365 0.54 -7.71 20.25
CA HIS A 365 -0.47 -8.63 20.79
C HIS A 365 -0.11 -10.13 20.67
N GLY A 366 1.15 -10.45 20.34
CA GLY A 366 1.59 -11.82 20.01
C GLY A 366 1.13 -12.29 18.62
N TRP A 367 0.74 -11.38 17.73
CA TRP A 367 0.12 -11.71 16.44
C TRP A 367 1.05 -11.53 15.25
N PHE A 368 0.63 -12.14 14.16
CA PHE A 368 1.02 -11.88 12.79
C PHE A 368 -0.24 -11.71 11.94
N ASP A 369 -0.12 -11.37 10.65
CA ASP A 369 -1.26 -11.09 9.77
C ASP A 369 -1.91 -9.70 10.02
N LYS A 370 -3.20 -9.49 9.73
CA LYS A 370 -3.93 -8.22 9.68
C LYS A 370 -5.39 -8.39 10.12
N ARG A 371 -6.36 -7.65 9.57
CA ARG A 371 -7.82 -7.76 9.64
C ARG A 371 -8.49 -6.91 10.71
N PHE A 372 -7.95 -6.81 11.91
CA PHE A 372 -8.53 -5.95 12.96
C PHE A 372 -8.44 -4.47 12.63
N MET A 373 -9.34 -3.68 13.23
CA MET A 373 -9.27 -2.22 13.21
C MET A 373 -8.20 -1.65 14.17
N TYR A 374 -7.33 -2.47 14.78
CA TYR A 374 -6.21 -1.99 15.59
C TYR A 374 -5.16 -1.32 14.70
N GLU A 375 -4.42 -0.36 15.27
CA GLU A 375 -3.54 0.53 14.48
C GLU A 375 -2.55 -0.24 13.59
N GLU A 376 -1.97 -1.35 14.04
CA GLU A 376 -0.97 -2.12 13.29
C GLU A 376 -1.52 -2.71 12.00
N SER A 377 -2.81 -3.07 11.97
CA SER A 377 -3.51 -3.62 10.80
C SER A 377 -4.22 -2.55 9.98
N PHE A 378 -4.84 -1.59 10.67
CA PHE A 378 -5.66 -0.55 10.06
C PHE A 378 -4.82 0.56 9.40
N ARG A 379 -3.67 0.93 10.01
CA ARG A 379 -2.74 1.93 9.48
C ARG A 379 -1.88 1.34 8.38
N THR A 380 -1.75 2.07 7.26
CA THR A 380 -0.90 1.69 6.12
C THR A 380 0.14 2.77 5.86
N PRO A 381 1.36 2.43 5.41
CA PRO A 381 2.31 3.45 4.98
C PRO A 381 1.76 4.23 3.78
N LEU A 382 2.04 5.52 3.73
CA LEU A 382 1.78 6.35 2.56
C LEU A 382 2.87 7.40 2.42
N LEU A 383 3.72 7.23 1.42
CA LEU A 383 4.75 8.18 1.01
C LEU A 383 4.41 8.69 -0.39
N VAL A 384 4.38 10.00 -0.58
CA VAL A 384 4.00 10.60 -1.87
C VAL A 384 4.99 11.68 -2.27
N ARG A 385 5.64 11.49 -3.43
CA ARG A 385 6.49 12.50 -4.05
C ARG A 385 5.74 13.17 -5.20
N LEU A 386 5.34 14.41 -4.99
CA LEU A 386 4.81 15.29 -6.03
C LEU A 386 5.94 16.25 -6.47
N PRO A 387 6.38 16.24 -7.74
CA PRO A 387 7.36 17.21 -8.22
C PRO A 387 6.93 18.65 -7.95
N GLY A 388 7.80 19.43 -7.30
CA GLY A 388 7.48 20.80 -6.88
C GLY A 388 6.50 20.92 -5.71
N GLY A 389 6.05 19.82 -5.13
CA GLY A 389 5.13 19.79 -4.00
C GLY A 389 5.80 20.00 -2.63
N LYS A 390 4.98 19.87 -1.59
CA LYS A 390 5.40 19.92 -0.19
C LYS A 390 6.35 18.76 0.14
N LYS A 391 7.26 19.01 1.08
CA LYS A 391 8.09 17.98 1.73
C LYS A 391 7.81 17.96 3.24
N GLY A 392 7.96 16.77 3.85
CA GLY A 392 7.80 16.57 5.28
C GLY A 392 6.51 15.86 5.65
N ASP A 393 6.11 15.95 6.91
CA ASP A 393 4.99 15.18 7.44
C ASP A 393 3.63 15.85 7.21
N VAL A 394 2.61 15.01 7.02
CA VAL A 394 1.19 15.36 7.10
C VAL A 394 0.54 14.37 8.06
N ASP A 395 -0.09 14.91 9.12
CA ASP A 395 -0.73 14.16 10.20
C ASP A 395 -2.26 14.10 10.10
N LEU A 396 -2.85 14.67 9.04
CA LEU A 396 -4.28 14.59 8.78
C LEU A 396 -4.72 13.16 8.42
N LEU A 397 -5.94 12.82 8.80
CA LEU A 397 -6.53 11.50 8.55
C LEU A 397 -6.82 11.30 7.07
N VAL A 398 -6.12 10.37 6.43
CA VAL A 398 -6.38 9.94 5.05
C VAL A 398 -6.69 8.45 5.00
N GLN A 399 -7.44 8.03 3.99
CA GLN A 399 -7.84 6.64 3.83
C GLN A 399 -7.62 6.19 2.37
N ASN A 400 -7.42 4.91 2.13
CA ASN A 400 -7.13 4.39 0.79
C ASN A 400 -8.22 4.67 -0.26
N ILE A 401 -9.43 5.04 0.15
CA ILE A 401 -10.50 5.52 -0.75
C ILE A 401 -10.19 6.91 -1.34
N ASP A 402 -9.24 7.66 -0.77
CA ASP A 402 -8.85 9.01 -1.19
C ASP A 402 -7.84 9.00 -2.35
N TYR A 403 -7.20 7.85 -2.61
CA TYR A 403 -6.12 7.76 -3.59
C TYR A 403 -6.63 8.00 -5.01
N GLY A 404 -7.74 7.34 -5.40
CA GLY A 404 -8.38 7.55 -6.69
C GLY A 404 -8.78 9.01 -6.93
N PRO A 405 -9.56 9.65 -6.03
CA PRO A 405 -9.88 11.08 -6.10
C PRO A 405 -8.66 11.98 -6.25
N THR A 406 -7.57 11.72 -5.50
CA THR A 406 -6.33 12.51 -5.58
C THR A 406 -5.63 12.38 -6.93
N ILE A 407 -5.58 11.17 -7.47
CA ILE A 407 -4.99 10.90 -8.79
C ILE A 407 -5.82 11.56 -9.90
N LEU A 408 -7.15 11.51 -9.80
CA LEU A 408 -8.04 12.18 -10.76
C LEU A 408 -7.89 13.71 -10.71
N ASP A 409 -7.82 14.30 -9.52
CA ASP A 409 -7.60 15.72 -9.32
C ASP A 409 -6.27 16.18 -9.93
N LEU A 410 -5.17 15.42 -9.72
CA LEU A 410 -3.89 15.67 -10.37
C LEU A 410 -3.99 15.65 -11.89
N ALA A 411 -4.80 14.76 -12.45
CA ALA A 411 -5.03 14.63 -13.88
C ALA A 411 -5.99 15.70 -14.45
N GLY A 412 -6.59 16.54 -13.59
CA GLY A 412 -7.62 17.52 -13.96
C GLY A 412 -8.94 16.87 -14.35
N ILE A 413 -9.27 15.72 -13.77
CA ILE A 413 -10.50 14.97 -14.00
C ILE A 413 -11.40 15.13 -12.77
N GLU A 414 -12.64 15.54 -12.99
CA GLU A 414 -13.62 15.69 -11.91
C GLU A 414 -13.91 14.35 -11.22
N LYS A 415 -13.91 14.37 -9.89
CA LYS A 415 -14.25 13.21 -9.07
C LYS A 415 -15.73 12.83 -9.28
N PRO A 416 -16.05 11.57 -9.65
CA PRO A 416 -17.43 11.11 -9.68
C PRO A 416 -18.10 11.19 -8.30
N GLU A 417 -19.39 11.57 -8.28
CA GLU A 417 -20.19 11.69 -7.04
C GLU A 417 -20.23 10.38 -6.24
N GLU A 418 -20.17 9.24 -6.91
CA GLU A 418 -20.21 7.93 -6.27
C GLU A 418 -18.92 7.56 -5.51
N MET A 419 -17.83 8.31 -5.67
CA MET A 419 -16.60 8.11 -4.91
C MET A 419 -16.73 8.73 -3.52
N HIS A 420 -16.51 7.93 -2.50
CA HIS A 420 -16.57 8.32 -1.08
C HIS A 420 -15.35 9.10 -0.61
N GLY A 421 -14.21 8.88 -1.25
CA GLY A 421 -12.95 9.51 -0.88
C GLY A 421 -12.86 10.97 -1.30
N GLU A 422 -11.91 11.69 -0.70
CA GLU A 422 -11.61 13.09 -1.00
C GLU A 422 -10.16 13.24 -1.49
N SER A 423 -9.93 14.23 -2.37
CA SER A 423 -8.58 14.51 -2.86
C SER A 423 -7.70 15.13 -1.78
N PHE A 424 -6.56 14.52 -1.49
CA PHE A 424 -5.51 15.14 -0.66
C PHE A 424 -4.43 15.86 -1.51
N LEU A 425 -4.68 16.10 -2.80
CA LEU A 425 -3.75 16.87 -3.63
C LEU A 425 -3.41 18.25 -3.07
N PRO A 426 -4.36 19.01 -2.46
CA PRO A 426 -4.02 20.26 -1.80
C PRO A 426 -2.99 20.11 -0.69
N LEU A 427 -3.05 19.01 0.10
CA LEU A 427 -2.05 18.71 1.14
C LEU A 427 -0.67 18.46 0.54
N LEU A 428 -0.59 17.79 -0.62
CA LEU A 428 0.67 17.58 -1.34
C LEU A 428 1.25 18.88 -1.90
N LYS A 429 0.42 19.87 -2.17
CA LYS A 429 0.83 21.21 -2.59
C LYS A 429 1.20 22.11 -1.42
N GLY A 430 0.94 21.68 -0.18
CA GLY A 430 1.16 22.47 1.04
C GLY A 430 0.09 23.52 1.28
N GLU A 431 -1.10 23.33 0.74
CA GLU A 431 -2.26 24.19 0.94
C GLU A 431 -2.96 23.83 2.26
N ASP A 432 -3.53 24.84 2.93
CA ASP A 432 -4.35 24.61 4.12
C ASP A 432 -5.74 24.11 3.72
N VAL A 433 -6.19 23.04 4.38
CA VAL A 433 -7.53 22.46 4.16
C VAL A 433 -8.29 22.39 5.49
N PRO A 434 -8.86 23.53 5.97
CA PRO A 434 -9.47 23.62 7.31
C PRO A 434 -10.71 22.75 7.49
N GLU A 435 -11.40 22.39 6.41
CA GLU A 435 -12.58 21.52 6.39
C GLU A 435 -12.24 20.03 6.23
N TRP A 436 -10.96 19.65 6.44
CA TRP A 436 -10.59 18.23 6.32
C TRP A 436 -11.26 17.38 7.38
N ARG A 437 -11.55 16.12 7.03
CA ARG A 437 -12.22 15.17 7.93
C ARG A 437 -11.46 14.98 9.25
N ASN A 438 -12.20 14.73 10.31
CA ASN A 438 -11.70 14.46 11.66
C ASN A 438 -12.02 13.02 12.14
N SER A 439 -12.63 12.22 11.29
CA SER A 439 -12.99 10.82 11.59
C SER A 439 -12.94 9.93 10.36
N LEU A 440 -12.70 8.64 10.58
CA LEU A 440 -12.67 7.60 9.55
C LEU A 440 -13.66 6.49 9.92
N TYR A 441 -14.31 5.94 8.90
CA TYR A 441 -15.14 4.76 8.98
C TYR A 441 -14.36 3.52 8.52
N TYR A 442 -14.52 2.40 9.22
CA TYR A 442 -13.92 1.11 8.92
C TYR A 442 -14.97 0.01 9.01
N HIS A 443 -14.90 -1.02 8.12
CA HIS A 443 -15.77 -2.17 8.19
C HIS A 443 -15.10 -3.43 7.65
N PHE A 444 -14.97 -4.47 8.48
CA PHE A 444 -14.46 -5.80 8.17
C PHE A 444 -15.59 -6.83 8.18
N TYR A 445 -15.70 -7.66 7.13
CA TYR A 445 -16.86 -8.51 6.88
C TYR A 445 -16.54 -10.02 6.89
N GLU A 446 -15.26 -10.39 6.72
CA GLU A 446 -14.86 -11.76 6.39
C GLU A 446 -14.84 -12.68 7.61
N TYR A 447 -16.00 -13.29 7.89
CA TYR A 447 -16.11 -14.35 8.89
C TYR A 447 -17.31 -15.26 8.54
N PRO A 448 -17.21 -16.62 8.72
CA PRO A 448 -16.00 -17.37 9.11
C PRO A 448 -14.97 -17.43 7.96
N ALA A 449 -13.72 -17.25 8.31
CA ALA A 449 -12.59 -17.29 7.37
C ALA A 449 -11.27 -17.55 8.09
N GLU A 450 -10.17 -17.54 7.36
CA GLU A 450 -8.82 -17.66 7.88
C GLU A 450 -8.58 -16.69 9.06
N HIS A 451 -7.88 -17.15 10.09
CA HIS A 451 -7.58 -16.42 11.34
C HIS A 451 -8.78 -16.10 12.24
N ALA A 452 -9.99 -16.51 11.86
CA ALA A 452 -11.20 -16.41 12.64
C ALA A 452 -11.50 -15.02 13.25
N VAL A 453 -11.01 -13.94 12.62
CA VAL A 453 -11.31 -12.57 13.04
C VAL A 453 -12.78 -12.27 12.78
N ARG A 454 -13.51 -11.85 13.81
CA ARG A 454 -14.94 -11.60 13.76
C ARG A 454 -15.28 -10.31 13.02
N ARG A 455 -16.48 -10.27 12.42
CA ARG A 455 -17.01 -9.06 11.76
C ARG A 455 -17.06 -7.90 12.74
N HIS A 456 -16.57 -6.76 12.29
CA HIS A 456 -16.62 -5.55 13.11
C HIS A 456 -16.58 -4.30 12.23
N PHE A 457 -17.12 -3.23 12.77
CA PHE A 457 -17.00 -1.90 12.19
C PHE A 457 -16.67 -0.89 13.29
N GLY A 458 -16.25 0.29 12.90
CA GLY A 458 -15.90 1.30 13.88
C GLY A 458 -15.64 2.67 13.30
N VAL A 459 -15.39 3.60 14.21
CA VAL A 459 -14.97 4.97 13.95
C VAL A 459 -13.65 5.26 14.65
N ARG A 460 -12.78 5.98 13.96
CA ARG A 460 -11.50 6.47 14.50
C ARG A 460 -11.44 7.97 14.29
N THR A 461 -11.17 8.71 15.36
CA THR A 461 -10.85 10.14 15.37
C THR A 461 -9.36 10.35 15.63
N ASP A 462 -8.87 11.57 15.76
CA ASP A 462 -7.45 11.84 16.07
C ASP A 462 -7.01 11.25 17.42
N ARG A 463 -7.94 11.06 18.34
CA ARG A 463 -7.63 10.56 19.69
C ARG A 463 -8.30 9.25 20.04
N TYR A 464 -9.53 9.03 19.61
CA TYR A 464 -10.33 7.89 20.06
C TYR A 464 -10.67 6.94 18.93
N LYS A 465 -10.83 5.67 19.29
CA LYS A 465 -11.33 4.61 18.43
C LYS A 465 -12.44 3.87 19.12
N LEU A 466 -13.59 3.70 18.45
CA LEU A 466 -14.70 2.88 18.91
C LEU A 466 -14.96 1.79 17.90
N ILE A 467 -14.94 0.52 18.35
CA ILE A 467 -15.14 -0.68 17.52
C ILE A 467 -16.36 -1.43 18.03
N ARG A 468 -17.23 -1.89 17.11
CA ARG A 468 -18.30 -2.84 17.42
C ARG A 468 -18.11 -4.14 16.68
N PHE A 469 -18.02 -5.24 17.42
CA PHE A 469 -18.15 -6.60 16.92
C PHE A 469 -19.63 -6.97 16.90
N TYR A 470 -20.09 -7.66 15.85
CA TYR A 470 -21.51 -7.93 15.63
C TYR A 470 -21.74 -9.30 15.00
N ASN A 471 -23.00 -9.79 15.05
CA ASN A 471 -23.51 -11.07 14.56
C ASN A 471 -22.97 -12.31 15.29
N ASP A 472 -21.66 -12.47 15.41
CA ASP A 472 -21.04 -13.66 16.01
C ASP A 472 -21.01 -13.56 17.54
N PHE A 473 -20.80 -12.38 18.04
CA PHE A 473 -21.04 -11.90 19.41
C PHE A 473 -21.16 -10.38 19.35
N ASP A 474 -21.82 -9.79 20.33
CA ASP A 474 -21.99 -8.33 20.38
C ASP A 474 -21.13 -7.77 21.51
N CYS A 475 -20.08 -7.03 21.13
CA CYS A 475 -19.28 -6.31 22.10
C CYS A 475 -18.69 -5.03 21.51
N TRP A 476 -18.40 -4.09 22.41
CA TRP A 476 -17.79 -2.83 22.08
C TRP A 476 -16.39 -2.72 22.68
N GLU A 477 -15.50 -2.10 21.94
CA GLU A 477 -14.17 -1.72 22.41
C GLU A 477 -13.97 -0.23 22.16
N LEU A 478 -13.49 0.48 23.19
CA LEU A 478 -13.18 1.91 23.14
C LEU A 478 -11.73 2.12 23.57
N TYR A 479 -10.96 2.86 22.77
CA TYR A 479 -9.56 3.16 23.05
C TYR A 479 -9.30 4.65 22.99
N ASP A 480 -8.43 5.16 23.90
CA ASP A 480 -7.77 6.44 23.82
C ASP A 480 -6.38 6.22 23.24
N ILE A 481 -6.23 6.41 21.93
CA ILE A 481 -5.01 6.05 21.18
C ILE A 481 -3.81 6.93 21.58
N GLN A 482 -4.05 8.12 22.14
CA GLN A 482 -2.95 8.97 22.60
C GLN A 482 -2.38 8.48 23.93
N GLU A 483 -3.21 7.99 24.83
CA GLU A 483 -2.79 7.48 26.14
C GLU A 483 -2.43 5.97 26.09
N ASP A 484 -3.05 5.23 25.17
CA ASP A 484 -2.88 3.79 24.99
C ASP A 484 -2.70 3.46 23.48
N PRO A 485 -1.56 3.84 22.90
CA PRO A 485 -1.32 3.63 21.46
C PRO A 485 -1.24 2.15 21.04
N SER A 486 -1.07 1.25 22.00
CA SER A 486 -1.04 -0.20 21.80
C SER A 486 -2.41 -0.86 22.02
N GLU A 487 -3.47 -0.11 22.25
CA GLU A 487 -4.87 -0.57 22.38
C GLU A 487 -5.04 -1.75 23.35
N MET A 488 -4.37 -1.67 24.48
CA MET A 488 -4.36 -2.71 25.52
C MET A 488 -5.55 -2.62 26.47
N ASN A 489 -6.12 -1.42 26.65
CA ASN A 489 -7.10 -1.13 27.69
C ASN A 489 -8.45 -0.73 27.06
N ASN A 490 -9.37 -1.69 26.98
CA ASN A 490 -10.72 -1.38 26.55
C ASN A 490 -11.44 -0.51 27.61
N LEU A 491 -11.74 0.72 27.24
CA LEU A 491 -12.40 1.73 28.07
C LEU A 491 -13.92 1.69 28.00
N TYR A 492 -14.51 0.90 27.11
CA TYR A 492 -15.97 0.85 26.94
C TYR A 492 -16.66 0.42 28.24
N GLY A 493 -17.65 1.21 28.67
CA GLY A 493 -18.37 0.97 29.90
C GLY A 493 -17.60 1.25 31.19
N LYS A 494 -16.41 1.84 31.12
CA LYS A 494 -15.66 2.27 32.30
C LYS A 494 -16.17 3.62 32.80
N PRO A 495 -16.01 3.94 34.11
CA PRO A 495 -16.39 5.24 34.64
C PRO A 495 -15.72 6.40 33.88
N ARG A 496 -16.49 7.46 33.62
CA ARG A 496 -16.06 8.69 32.92
C ARG A 496 -15.85 8.55 31.42
N THR A 497 -16.31 7.49 30.80
CA THR A 497 -16.26 7.30 29.33
C THR A 497 -17.63 7.40 28.66
N GLU A 498 -18.68 7.67 29.42
CA GLU A 498 -20.07 7.69 28.95
C GLU A 498 -20.29 8.76 27.87
N GLU A 499 -19.76 9.97 28.07
CA GLU A 499 -19.93 11.09 27.14
C GLU A 499 -19.18 10.83 25.84
N ILE A 500 -17.89 10.49 25.89
CA ILE A 500 -17.12 10.17 24.68
C ILE A 500 -17.67 8.95 23.93
N THR A 501 -18.18 7.95 24.65
CA THR A 501 -18.86 6.80 24.03
C THR A 501 -20.08 7.24 23.24
N LYS A 502 -20.90 8.13 23.82
CA LYS A 502 -22.08 8.67 23.15
C LYS A 502 -21.72 9.51 21.92
N GLU A 503 -20.71 10.36 22.02
CA GLU A 503 -20.22 11.17 20.89
C GLU A 503 -19.73 10.27 19.76
N LEU A 504 -18.91 9.26 20.05
CA LEU A 504 -18.37 8.35 19.02
C LEU A 504 -19.46 7.45 18.41
N LYS A 505 -20.46 7.03 19.17
CA LYS A 505 -21.63 6.31 18.62
C LYS A 505 -22.41 7.20 17.66
N ALA A 506 -22.64 8.48 18.02
CA ALA A 506 -23.31 9.43 17.15
C ALA A 506 -22.52 9.67 15.86
N GLU A 507 -21.19 9.81 15.96
CA GLU A 507 -20.32 9.98 14.79
C GLU A 507 -20.30 8.72 13.92
N LEU A 508 -20.21 7.53 14.52
CA LEU A 508 -20.29 6.26 13.80
C LEU A 508 -21.61 6.13 13.03
N SER A 509 -22.74 6.46 13.66
CA SER A 509 -24.06 6.45 13.00
C SER A 509 -24.12 7.45 11.85
N ARG A 510 -23.55 8.66 12.03
CA ARG A 510 -23.46 9.68 10.98
C ARG A 510 -22.65 9.19 9.78
N LEU A 511 -21.51 8.52 10.02
CA LEU A 511 -20.66 7.98 8.94
C LEU A 511 -21.35 6.82 8.21
N GLN A 512 -22.05 5.94 8.92
CA GLN A 512 -22.83 4.87 8.30
C GLN A 512 -23.98 5.41 7.43
N GLU A 513 -24.61 6.50 7.84
CA GLU A 513 -25.61 7.19 7.04
C GLU A 513 -24.98 7.90 5.84
N TYR A 514 -23.89 8.62 6.05
CA TYR A 514 -23.20 9.39 5.01
C TYR A 514 -22.67 8.49 3.87
N TYR A 515 -22.12 7.33 4.22
CA TYR A 515 -21.63 6.36 3.23
C TYR A 515 -22.68 5.34 2.79
N ASP A 516 -23.93 5.45 3.25
CA ASP A 516 -25.06 4.56 2.95
C ASP A 516 -24.76 3.08 3.24
N ASP A 517 -24.05 2.78 4.35
CA ASP A 517 -23.78 1.39 4.71
C ASP A 517 -25.08 0.69 5.17
N PRO A 518 -25.51 -0.39 4.47
CA PRO A 518 -26.73 -1.10 4.80
C PRO A 518 -26.74 -1.72 6.21
N ILE A 519 -25.56 -1.94 6.82
CA ILE A 519 -25.45 -2.53 8.17
C ILE A 519 -26.23 -1.74 9.23
N ARG A 520 -26.40 -0.42 9.04
CA ARG A 520 -27.16 0.44 9.96
C ARG A 520 -28.63 0.02 10.16
N LYS A 521 -29.17 -0.73 9.19
CA LYS A 521 -30.55 -1.25 9.26
C LYS A 521 -30.63 -2.59 10.00
N GLU A 522 -29.52 -3.29 10.12
CA GLU A 522 -29.42 -4.62 10.74
C GLU A 522 -28.86 -4.53 12.15
N VAL A 523 -27.88 -3.67 12.36
CA VAL A 523 -27.15 -3.50 13.61
C VAL A 523 -27.19 -2.03 14.03
N VAL A 524 -28.17 -1.69 14.87
CA VAL A 524 -28.39 -0.30 15.32
C VAL A 524 -27.31 0.10 16.33
N VAL A 525 -26.72 1.28 16.14
CA VAL A 525 -25.74 1.86 17.06
C VAL A 525 -26.50 2.71 18.09
N GLU A 526 -26.90 2.12 19.23
CA GLU A 526 -27.57 2.79 20.35
C GLU A 526 -26.60 3.08 21.50
#